data_edb8653b01de69cb16e040fd97540994
#
_entry.id   edb8653b01de69cb16e040fd97540994
#
_cell.length_a   1.000
_cell.length_b   1.000
_cell.length_c   1.000
_cell.angle_alpha   90.00
_cell.angle_beta   90.00
_cell.angle_gamma   90.00
#
_symmetry.space_group_name_H-M   'P 1'
#
loop_
_entity.id
_entity.type
_entity.pdbx_description
1 polymer ?
#
loop_
_entity_poly.entity_id
_entity_poly.type
_entity_poly.pdbx_seq_one_letter_code
_entity_poly.pdbx_strand_id
1 'polypeptide(L)'
;MNKETVLILGARSDIAMSTAHFFAKAGYDLQLAARNINTLDQYKSNFEQKYQINVTLHEFDALKINSHKYFANSLPELPNIIVCAVGCMGEQKKNEQDIELASNIIRSNFEGPASIFSIFANLFEQRGSGTLVGISSVAGERGRAKNYIYGSSKAGFTVFLSGLRNRLAMRGVHVVTVLPGFVATKMTDNIQLPKKITAQPDHVGKAIFNAVKKKTNIVY
;
A
#
# COMPACT_ATOMS: atom_id res chain seq x y z
N MET A 1 6.30 17.35 21.20
CA MET A 1 5.92 17.29 19.77
C MET A 1 5.09 16.02 19.58
N ASN A 2 3.92 16.12 18.94
CA ASN A 2 3.16 14.92 18.60
C ASN A 2 4.00 14.09 17.63
N LYS A 3 4.07 12.77 17.87
CA LYS A 3 4.74 11.85 16.94
C LYS A 3 4.00 11.84 15.60
N GLU A 4 4.74 11.73 14.50
CA GLU A 4 4.14 11.52 13.19
C GLU A 4 3.54 10.12 13.08
N THR A 5 2.40 10.01 12.40
CA THR A 5 1.63 8.76 12.29
C THR A 5 1.62 8.24 10.87
N VAL A 6 1.77 6.93 10.72
CA VAL A 6 1.72 6.22 9.43
C VAL A 6 0.54 5.27 9.40
N LEU A 7 -0.36 5.45 8.42
CA LEU A 7 -1.42 4.50 8.10
C LEU A 7 -0.91 3.48 7.09
N ILE A 8 -1.05 2.19 7.43
CA ILE A 8 -0.71 1.06 6.55
C ILE A 8 -1.99 0.35 6.12
N LEU A 9 -2.42 0.58 4.88
CA LEU A 9 -3.55 -0.12 4.27
C LEU A 9 -3.09 -1.45 3.67
N GLY A 10 -3.73 -2.54 4.05
CA GLY A 10 -3.32 -3.89 3.69
C GLY A 10 -2.19 -4.41 4.58
N ALA A 11 -2.25 -4.14 5.88
CA ALA A 11 -1.23 -4.45 6.89
C ALA A 11 -0.88 -5.94 7.03
N ARG A 12 -1.64 -6.86 6.42
CA ARG A 12 -1.32 -8.30 6.37
C ARG A 12 -0.29 -8.68 5.31
N SER A 13 0.09 -7.74 4.43
CA SER A 13 1.12 -7.94 3.40
C SER A 13 2.52 -7.95 4.04
N ASP A 14 3.40 -8.83 3.58
CA ASP A 14 4.78 -8.90 4.07
C ASP A 14 5.55 -7.60 3.79
N ILE A 15 5.32 -6.99 2.62
CA ILE A 15 5.90 -5.67 2.30
C ILE A 15 5.34 -4.58 3.23
N ALA A 16 4.04 -4.63 3.53
CA ALA A 16 3.40 -3.70 4.46
C ALA A 16 4.03 -3.77 5.85
N MET A 17 4.16 -5.00 6.38
CA MET A 17 4.73 -5.22 7.72
C MET A 17 6.20 -4.84 7.79
N SER A 18 6.98 -5.14 6.76
CA SER A 18 8.36 -4.67 6.69
C SER A 18 8.44 -3.13 6.64
N THR A 19 7.56 -2.48 5.86
CA THR A 19 7.49 -1.02 5.80
C THR A 19 7.13 -0.43 7.17
N ALA A 20 6.10 -0.98 7.83
CA ALA A 20 5.69 -0.59 9.18
C ALA A 20 6.87 -0.68 10.17
N HIS A 21 7.69 -1.73 10.05
CA HIS A 21 8.86 -1.95 10.89
C HIS A 21 9.89 -0.81 10.78
N PHE A 22 10.19 -0.34 9.56
CA PHE A 22 11.12 0.78 9.37
C PHE A 22 10.58 2.10 9.94
N PHE A 23 9.30 2.38 9.77
CA PHE A 23 8.67 3.56 10.36
C PHE A 23 8.61 3.48 11.88
N ALA A 24 8.21 2.34 12.45
CA ALA A 24 8.19 2.11 13.90
C ALA A 24 9.58 2.29 14.52
N LYS A 25 10.63 1.73 13.89
CA LYS A 25 12.01 1.90 14.32
C LYS A 25 12.47 3.37 14.31
N ALA A 26 11.89 4.19 13.45
CA ALA A 26 12.14 5.62 13.36
C ALA A 26 11.24 6.45 14.32
N GLY A 27 10.43 5.80 15.17
CA GLY A 27 9.62 6.43 16.20
C GLY A 27 8.23 6.92 15.74
N TYR A 28 7.77 6.52 14.56
CA TYR A 28 6.42 6.83 14.10
C TYR A 28 5.37 5.98 14.81
N ASP A 29 4.24 6.56 15.16
CA ASP A 29 3.06 5.82 15.57
C ASP A 29 2.40 5.16 14.35
N LEU A 30 1.71 4.02 14.54
CA LEU A 30 1.15 3.23 13.46
C LEU A 30 -0.37 3.11 13.57
N GLN A 31 -1.04 3.24 12.43
CA GLN A 31 -2.43 2.86 12.20
C GLN A 31 -2.41 1.68 11.22
N LEU A 32 -2.65 0.46 11.70
CA LEU A 32 -2.62 -0.74 10.87
C LEU A 32 -4.04 -1.10 10.43
N ALA A 33 -4.27 -1.15 9.12
CA ALA A 33 -5.59 -1.37 8.56
C ALA A 33 -5.63 -2.59 7.63
N ALA A 34 -6.56 -3.51 7.91
CA ALA A 34 -6.77 -4.72 7.12
C ALA A 34 -8.15 -5.31 7.40
N ARG A 35 -8.56 -6.29 6.61
CA ARG A 35 -9.70 -7.17 6.94
C ARG A 35 -9.31 -8.12 8.06
N ASN A 36 -10.26 -8.43 8.97
CA ASN A 36 -10.04 -9.33 10.11
C ASN A 36 -8.90 -8.83 11.02
N ILE A 37 -9.07 -7.67 11.61
CA ILE A 37 -8.06 -6.96 12.41
C ILE A 37 -7.49 -7.77 13.56
N ASN A 38 -8.24 -8.71 14.16
CA ASN A 38 -7.77 -9.58 15.24
C ASN A 38 -6.50 -10.36 14.85
N THR A 39 -6.26 -10.58 13.55
CA THR A 39 -5.02 -11.20 13.06
C THR A 39 -3.78 -10.30 13.21
N LEU A 40 -3.97 -9.04 13.58
CA LEU A 40 -2.92 -8.05 13.77
C LEU A 40 -2.57 -7.81 15.24
N ASP A 41 -3.31 -8.38 16.21
CA ASP A 41 -3.10 -8.13 17.65
C ASP A 41 -1.68 -8.44 18.11
N GLN A 42 -1.12 -9.57 17.65
CA GLN A 42 0.25 -9.94 17.97
C GLN A 42 1.28 -8.96 17.37
N TYR A 43 1.02 -8.46 16.16
CA TYR A 43 1.88 -7.44 15.54
C TYR A 43 1.82 -6.12 16.30
N LYS A 44 0.62 -5.69 16.69
CA LYS A 44 0.42 -4.50 17.53
C LYS A 44 1.26 -4.60 18.80
N SER A 45 1.07 -5.65 19.59
CA SER A 45 1.79 -5.86 20.85
C SER A 45 3.31 -5.86 20.65
N ASN A 46 3.80 -6.53 19.60
CA ASN A 46 5.22 -6.59 19.27
C ASN A 46 5.79 -5.21 18.91
N PHE A 47 5.05 -4.40 18.12
CA PHE A 47 5.49 -3.04 17.76
C PHE A 47 5.52 -2.11 18.98
N GLU A 48 4.46 -2.12 19.79
CA GLU A 48 4.36 -1.31 21.00
C GLU A 48 5.48 -1.63 22.00
N GLN A 49 5.70 -2.93 22.24
CA GLN A 49 6.74 -3.38 23.17
C GLN A 49 8.16 -3.07 22.66
N LYS A 50 8.42 -3.34 21.37
CA LYS A 50 9.77 -3.23 20.80
C LYS A 50 10.20 -1.79 20.54
N TYR A 51 9.26 -0.93 20.09
CA TYR A 51 9.61 0.43 19.61
C TYR A 51 9.07 1.55 20.49
N GLN A 52 8.28 1.25 21.52
CA GLN A 52 7.70 2.22 22.45
C GLN A 52 6.89 3.30 21.69
N ILE A 53 6.03 2.84 20.76
CA ILE A 53 5.13 3.64 19.93
C ILE A 53 3.68 3.25 20.20
N ASN A 54 2.73 4.10 19.77
CA ASN A 54 1.31 3.72 19.76
C ASN A 54 0.96 2.99 18.48
N VAL A 55 0.14 1.93 18.58
CA VAL A 55 -0.38 1.20 17.43
C VAL A 55 -1.88 1.04 17.56
N THR A 56 -2.63 1.52 16.57
CA THR A 56 -4.08 1.31 16.48
C THR A 56 -4.43 0.38 15.33
N LEU A 57 -5.49 -0.39 15.50
CA LEU A 57 -5.98 -1.35 14.51
C LEU A 57 -7.31 -0.90 13.94
N HIS A 58 -7.47 -1.00 12.62
CA HIS A 58 -8.64 -0.52 11.90
C HIS A 58 -9.14 -1.56 10.89
N GLU A 59 -10.43 -1.90 10.94
CA GLU A 59 -11.04 -2.75 9.92
C GLU A 59 -11.14 -1.97 8.60
N PHE A 60 -10.55 -2.52 7.55
CA PHE A 60 -10.56 -1.90 6.22
C PHE A 60 -10.68 -2.95 5.11
N ASP A 61 -11.67 -2.78 4.26
CA ASP A 61 -11.86 -3.58 3.06
C ASP A 61 -11.86 -2.68 1.81
N ALA A 62 -10.83 -2.79 0.98
CA ALA A 62 -10.68 -2.01 -0.23
C ALA A 62 -11.81 -2.21 -1.25
N LEU A 63 -12.54 -3.32 -1.19
CA LEU A 63 -13.68 -3.60 -2.07
C LEU A 63 -14.99 -2.93 -1.61
N LYS A 64 -15.05 -2.47 -0.36
CA LYS A 64 -16.22 -1.78 0.20
C LYS A 64 -16.11 -0.27 0.01
N ILE A 65 -16.10 0.20 -1.24
CA ILE A 65 -15.84 1.59 -1.61
C ILE A 65 -16.73 2.58 -0.85
N ASN A 66 -18.02 2.25 -0.66
CA ASN A 66 -18.96 3.09 0.06
C ASN A 66 -18.58 3.33 1.53
N SER A 67 -17.74 2.47 2.12
CA SER A 67 -17.25 2.63 3.49
C SER A 67 -15.98 3.47 3.61
N HIS A 68 -15.30 3.78 2.50
CA HIS A 68 -13.98 4.44 2.53
C HIS A 68 -14.02 5.83 3.16
N LYS A 69 -15.06 6.61 2.88
CA LYS A 69 -15.22 7.95 3.50
C LYS A 69 -15.45 7.85 5.01
N TYR A 70 -16.28 6.89 5.44
CA TYR A 70 -16.48 6.62 6.86
C TYR A 70 -15.17 6.17 7.52
N PHE A 71 -14.45 5.23 6.89
CA PHE A 71 -13.16 4.76 7.39
C PHE A 71 -12.17 5.91 7.59
N ALA A 72 -11.99 6.79 6.59
CA ALA A 72 -11.06 7.91 6.69
C ALA A 72 -11.42 8.88 7.83
N ASN A 73 -12.72 9.09 8.07
CA ASN A 73 -13.22 9.97 9.14
C ASN A 73 -13.22 9.31 10.54
N SER A 74 -13.16 7.99 10.61
CA SER A 74 -13.15 7.23 11.88
C SER A 74 -11.77 7.04 12.47
N LEU A 75 -10.72 7.40 11.75
CA LEU A 75 -9.35 7.34 12.27
C LEU A 75 -9.18 8.31 13.46
N PRO A 76 -8.44 7.93 14.52
CA PRO A 76 -8.24 8.77 15.68
C PRO A 76 -7.56 10.11 15.34
N GLU A 77 -6.74 10.11 14.30
CA GLU A 77 -6.11 11.30 13.72
C GLU A 77 -5.85 11.10 12.23
N LEU A 78 -5.77 12.19 11.47
CA LEU A 78 -5.37 12.15 10.07
C LEU A 78 -3.86 11.85 9.99
N PRO A 79 -3.44 10.70 9.44
CA PRO A 79 -2.04 10.29 9.40
C PRO A 79 -1.18 11.28 8.59
N ASN A 80 0.13 11.28 8.84
CA ASN A 80 1.09 12.06 8.05
C ASN A 80 1.48 11.34 6.76
N ILE A 81 1.51 10.02 6.82
CA ILE A 81 1.92 9.14 5.71
C ILE A 81 0.90 8.02 5.56
N ILE A 82 0.55 7.69 4.33
CA ILE A 82 -0.28 6.52 4.02
C ILE A 82 0.47 5.61 3.07
N VAL A 83 0.58 4.34 3.42
CA VAL A 83 1.15 3.30 2.57
C VAL A 83 0.03 2.34 2.18
N CYS A 84 -0.27 2.23 0.89
CA CYS A 84 -1.24 1.27 0.38
C CYS A 84 -0.53 0.06 -0.21
N ALA A 85 -0.57 -1.05 0.52
CA ALA A 85 -0.08 -2.37 0.12
C ALA A 85 -1.21 -3.36 -0.18
N VAL A 86 -2.41 -2.83 -0.42
CA VAL A 86 -3.55 -3.64 -0.86
C VAL A 86 -3.31 -4.16 -2.26
N GLY A 87 -3.63 -5.43 -2.47
CA GLY A 87 -3.59 -6.05 -3.78
C GLY A 87 -3.66 -7.57 -3.71
N CYS A 88 -4.00 -8.17 -4.83
CA CYS A 88 -3.96 -9.60 -5.03
C CYS A 88 -3.60 -9.89 -6.50
N MET A 89 -2.92 -11.00 -6.74
CA MET A 89 -2.52 -11.36 -8.11
C MET A 89 -3.47 -12.38 -8.73
N GLY A 90 -3.99 -13.29 -7.91
CA GLY A 90 -4.78 -14.41 -8.39
C GLY A 90 -3.97 -15.37 -9.28
N GLU A 91 -4.68 -16.21 -10.00
CA GLU A 91 -4.10 -17.15 -10.97
C GLU A 91 -4.62 -16.81 -12.36
N GLN A 92 -3.74 -16.39 -13.28
CA GLN A 92 -4.12 -15.87 -14.59
C GLN A 92 -5.08 -16.80 -15.37
N LYS A 93 -4.79 -18.11 -15.41
CA LYS A 93 -5.63 -19.07 -16.12
C LYS A 93 -7.05 -19.19 -15.57
N LYS A 94 -7.22 -19.05 -14.25
CA LYS A 94 -8.55 -19.01 -13.63
C LYS A 94 -9.24 -17.69 -13.90
N ASN A 95 -8.50 -16.59 -13.77
CA ASN A 95 -9.03 -15.25 -14.03
C ASN A 95 -9.49 -15.06 -15.48
N GLU A 96 -8.89 -15.74 -16.46
CA GLU A 96 -9.31 -15.71 -17.86
C GLU A 96 -10.68 -16.37 -18.11
N GLN A 97 -11.02 -17.34 -17.28
CA GLN A 97 -12.24 -18.16 -17.43
C GLN A 97 -13.38 -17.66 -16.55
N ASP A 98 -13.09 -16.80 -15.56
CA ASP A 98 -14.04 -16.31 -14.59
C ASP A 98 -13.96 -14.79 -14.49
N ILE A 99 -15.00 -14.12 -15.02
CA ILE A 99 -15.07 -12.66 -15.06
C ILE A 99 -15.15 -12.04 -13.68
N GLU A 100 -15.74 -12.73 -12.70
CA GLU A 100 -15.82 -12.25 -11.31
C GLU A 100 -14.44 -12.27 -10.65
N LEU A 101 -13.64 -13.32 -10.87
CA LEU A 101 -12.26 -13.36 -10.40
C LEU A 101 -11.43 -12.26 -11.07
N ALA A 102 -11.55 -12.07 -12.38
CA ALA A 102 -10.87 -10.99 -13.09
C ALA A 102 -11.26 -9.61 -12.57
N SER A 103 -12.56 -9.36 -12.37
CA SER A 103 -13.10 -8.14 -11.81
C SER A 103 -12.55 -7.87 -10.41
N ASN A 104 -12.51 -8.88 -9.54
CA ASN A 104 -11.95 -8.77 -8.19
C ASN A 104 -10.46 -8.39 -8.20
N ILE A 105 -9.66 -8.89 -9.17
CA ILE A 105 -8.27 -8.47 -9.34
C ILE A 105 -8.19 -6.97 -9.68
N ILE A 106 -8.99 -6.50 -10.63
CA ILE A 106 -9.00 -5.09 -11.04
C ILE A 106 -9.44 -4.20 -9.87
N ARG A 107 -10.53 -4.57 -9.20
CA ARG A 107 -11.06 -3.82 -8.07
C ARG A 107 -10.09 -3.75 -6.90
N SER A 108 -9.46 -4.87 -6.54
CA SER A 108 -8.52 -4.93 -5.41
C SER A 108 -7.22 -4.17 -5.67
N ASN A 109 -6.72 -4.14 -6.92
CA ASN A 109 -5.42 -3.54 -7.24
C ASN A 109 -5.53 -2.11 -7.77
N PHE A 110 -6.70 -1.68 -8.24
CA PHE A 110 -6.89 -0.34 -8.81
C PHE A 110 -8.07 0.40 -8.19
N GLU A 111 -9.30 -0.07 -8.34
CA GLU A 111 -10.51 0.67 -7.94
C GLU A 111 -10.47 1.03 -6.45
N GLY A 112 -10.27 0.05 -5.58
CA GLY A 112 -10.23 0.25 -4.13
C GLY A 112 -9.09 1.17 -3.67
N PRO A 113 -7.83 0.90 -4.05
CA PRO A 113 -6.71 1.80 -3.77
C PRO A 113 -6.90 3.22 -4.31
N ALA A 114 -7.41 3.38 -5.54
CA ALA A 114 -7.67 4.69 -6.12
C ALA A 114 -8.76 5.45 -5.36
N SER A 115 -9.84 4.75 -4.97
CA SER A 115 -10.93 5.32 -4.18
C SER A 115 -10.45 5.88 -2.84
N ILE A 116 -9.76 5.08 -2.05
CA ILE A 116 -9.29 5.53 -0.72
C ILE A 116 -8.22 6.62 -0.85
N PHE A 117 -7.32 6.55 -1.84
CA PHE A 117 -6.32 7.57 -2.09
C PHE A 117 -6.94 8.89 -2.53
N SER A 118 -8.02 8.89 -3.30
CA SER A 118 -8.75 10.12 -3.68
C SER A 118 -9.28 10.86 -2.45
N ILE A 119 -9.79 10.13 -1.46
CA ILE A 119 -10.30 10.72 -0.21
C ILE A 119 -9.15 11.34 0.57
N PHE A 120 -8.07 10.59 0.81
CA PHE A 120 -6.93 11.10 1.58
C PHE A 120 -6.16 12.20 0.82
N ALA A 121 -6.12 12.16 -0.51
CA ALA A 121 -5.54 13.23 -1.32
C ALA A 121 -6.25 14.57 -1.05
N ASN A 122 -7.59 14.57 -0.99
CA ASN A 122 -8.36 15.77 -0.65
C ASN A 122 -8.08 16.25 0.78
N LEU A 123 -8.04 15.34 1.75
CA LEU A 123 -7.74 15.67 3.15
C LEU A 123 -6.32 16.23 3.32
N PHE A 124 -5.33 15.65 2.64
CA PHE A 124 -3.95 16.12 2.69
C PHE A 124 -3.78 17.46 1.95
N GLU A 125 -4.47 17.65 0.83
CA GLU A 125 -4.49 18.93 0.13
C GLU A 125 -5.08 20.04 1.01
N GLN A 126 -6.17 19.79 1.73
CA GLN A 126 -6.75 20.72 2.68
C GLN A 126 -5.80 21.03 3.84
N ARG A 127 -5.07 20.01 4.36
CA ARG A 127 -4.05 20.20 5.40
C ARG A 127 -2.78 20.89 4.89
N GLY A 128 -2.52 20.86 3.58
CA GLY A 128 -1.31 21.41 2.96
C GLY A 128 -0.06 20.54 3.20
N SER A 129 -0.20 19.28 3.65
CA SER A 129 0.93 18.39 3.91
C SER A 129 0.51 16.92 3.93
N GLY A 130 1.45 16.02 3.62
CA GLY A 130 1.26 14.58 3.72
C GLY A 130 2.03 13.80 2.65
N THR A 131 2.06 12.48 2.82
CA THR A 131 2.68 11.59 1.83
C THR A 131 1.77 10.39 1.54
N LEU A 132 1.51 10.14 0.26
CA LEU A 132 0.79 8.97 -0.25
C LEU A 132 1.79 8.02 -0.92
N VAL A 133 1.88 6.79 -0.46
CA VAL A 133 2.76 5.74 -1.02
C VAL A 133 1.92 4.62 -1.59
N GLY A 134 1.87 4.50 -2.91
CA GLY A 134 1.15 3.42 -3.59
C GLY A 134 2.09 2.31 -4.06
N ILE A 135 1.83 1.07 -3.64
CA ILE A 135 2.58 -0.10 -4.12
C ILE A 135 1.91 -0.64 -5.38
N SER A 136 2.50 -0.31 -6.52
CA SER A 136 2.15 -0.85 -7.84
C SER A 136 2.99 -2.09 -8.17
N SER A 137 3.52 -2.22 -9.38
CA SER A 137 4.40 -3.31 -9.81
C SER A 137 5.01 -3.01 -11.17
N VAL A 138 6.20 -3.52 -11.45
CA VAL A 138 6.77 -3.58 -12.82
C VAL A 138 5.92 -4.42 -13.78
N ALA A 139 4.99 -5.23 -13.28
CA ALA A 139 4.03 -5.94 -14.10
C ALA A 139 3.06 -4.99 -14.84
N GLY A 140 2.90 -3.76 -14.35
CA GLY A 140 2.10 -2.72 -14.99
C GLY A 140 2.80 -1.99 -16.14
N GLU A 141 4.11 -2.17 -16.32
CA GLU A 141 4.86 -1.47 -17.38
C GLU A 141 4.70 -2.12 -18.75
N ARG A 142 4.46 -3.43 -18.77
CA ARG A 142 4.29 -4.21 -20.02
C ARG A 142 3.40 -5.41 -19.81
N GLY A 143 2.43 -5.61 -20.71
CA GLY A 143 1.58 -6.81 -20.74
C GLY A 143 2.39 -8.09 -20.91
N ARG A 144 2.07 -9.10 -20.12
CA ARG A 144 2.64 -10.45 -20.21
C ARG A 144 1.53 -11.48 -20.16
N ALA A 145 1.57 -12.49 -21.02
CA ALA A 145 0.54 -13.53 -21.09
C ALA A 145 0.25 -14.22 -19.73
N LYS A 146 1.23 -14.27 -18.84
CA LYS A 146 1.11 -14.94 -17.54
C LYS A 146 0.38 -14.12 -16.46
N ASN A 147 0.15 -12.80 -16.66
CA ASN A 147 -0.42 -11.93 -15.62
C ASN A 147 -1.00 -10.61 -16.17
N TYR A 148 -1.57 -10.60 -17.37
CA TYR A 148 -2.02 -9.35 -18.00
C TYR A 148 -3.22 -8.70 -17.26
N ILE A 149 -4.10 -9.46 -16.62
CA ILE A 149 -5.21 -8.90 -15.83
C ILE A 149 -4.65 -8.15 -14.61
N TYR A 150 -3.75 -8.77 -13.85
CA TYR A 150 -3.02 -8.13 -12.77
C TYR A 150 -2.19 -6.94 -13.28
N GLY A 151 -1.41 -7.14 -14.34
CA GLY A 151 -0.59 -6.09 -14.94
C GLY A 151 -1.39 -4.86 -15.34
N SER A 152 -2.54 -5.04 -15.99
CA SER A 152 -3.44 -3.93 -16.36
C SER A 152 -3.95 -3.16 -15.16
N SER A 153 -4.34 -3.85 -14.08
CA SER A 153 -4.77 -3.19 -12.84
C SER A 153 -3.65 -2.37 -12.19
N LYS A 154 -2.42 -2.88 -12.20
CA LYS A 154 -1.24 -2.15 -11.68
C LYS A 154 -0.83 -1.00 -12.60
N ALA A 155 -0.95 -1.14 -13.93
CA ALA A 155 -0.75 -0.04 -14.87
C ALA A 155 -1.72 1.12 -14.59
N GLY A 156 -3.01 0.82 -14.41
CA GLY A 156 -4.02 1.82 -14.04
C GLY A 156 -3.66 2.54 -12.73
N PHE A 157 -3.25 1.80 -11.71
CA PHE A 157 -2.86 2.39 -10.44
C PHE A 157 -1.58 3.25 -10.55
N THR A 158 -0.60 2.84 -11.36
CA THR A 158 0.62 3.64 -11.63
C THR A 158 0.26 4.98 -12.29
N VAL A 159 -0.60 4.96 -13.30
CA VAL A 159 -1.06 6.17 -13.98
C VAL A 159 -1.87 7.07 -13.03
N PHE A 160 -2.74 6.49 -12.21
CA PHE A 160 -3.50 7.22 -11.19
C PHE A 160 -2.56 7.93 -10.20
N LEU A 161 -1.54 7.25 -9.67
CA LEU A 161 -0.55 7.84 -8.76
C LEU A 161 0.24 8.97 -9.45
N SER A 162 0.57 8.82 -10.72
CA SER A 162 1.22 9.88 -11.51
C SER A 162 0.32 11.12 -11.63
N GLY A 163 -0.97 10.93 -11.92
CA GLY A 163 -1.96 12.01 -11.95
C GLY A 163 -2.10 12.73 -10.61
N LEU A 164 -2.20 11.96 -9.51
CA LEU A 164 -2.22 12.53 -8.15
C LEU A 164 -0.97 13.35 -7.84
N ARG A 165 0.20 12.87 -8.24
CA ARG A 165 1.48 13.58 -8.04
C ARG A 165 1.45 14.93 -8.74
N ASN A 166 1.00 14.97 -9.99
CA ASN A 166 0.89 16.21 -10.74
C ASN A 166 -0.10 17.19 -10.08
N ARG A 167 -1.29 16.69 -9.69
CA ARG A 167 -2.30 17.50 -8.99
C ARG A 167 -1.77 18.13 -7.72
N LEU A 168 -1.03 17.36 -6.93
CA LEU A 168 -0.64 17.68 -5.55
C LEU A 168 0.75 18.35 -5.43
N ALA A 169 1.49 18.47 -6.54
CA ALA A 169 2.88 18.95 -6.55
C ALA A 169 3.07 20.31 -5.85
N MET A 170 2.12 21.26 -6.05
CA MET A 170 2.17 22.60 -5.44
C MET A 170 1.30 22.72 -4.18
N ARG A 171 0.87 21.60 -3.62
CA ARG A 171 -0.05 21.55 -2.47
C ARG A 171 0.61 21.00 -1.19
N GLY A 172 1.93 20.88 -1.17
CA GLY A 172 2.68 20.34 -0.03
C GLY A 172 2.51 18.84 0.21
N VAL A 173 1.88 18.11 -0.73
CA VAL A 173 1.63 16.67 -0.63
C VAL A 173 2.52 15.89 -1.58
N HIS A 174 3.23 14.89 -1.03
CA HIS A 174 4.13 14.03 -1.80
C HIS A 174 3.45 12.72 -2.19
N VAL A 175 3.67 12.25 -3.42
CA VAL A 175 3.12 10.97 -3.92
C VAL A 175 4.25 10.09 -4.43
N VAL A 176 4.43 8.93 -3.77
CA VAL A 176 5.43 7.91 -4.12
C VAL A 176 4.76 6.75 -4.83
N THR A 177 5.29 6.39 -6.00
CA THR A 177 4.93 5.17 -6.72
C THR A 177 6.02 4.14 -6.52
N VAL A 178 5.68 2.97 -5.96
CA VAL A 178 6.60 1.86 -5.75
C VAL A 178 6.30 0.77 -6.78
N LEU A 179 7.30 0.35 -7.53
CA LEU A 179 7.20 -0.60 -8.64
C LEU A 179 8.07 -1.84 -8.37
N PRO A 180 7.71 -2.70 -7.40
CA PRO A 180 8.51 -3.88 -7.10
C PRO A 180 8.52 -4.85 -8.28
N GLY A 181 9.67 -5.52 -8.44
CA GLY A 181 9.79 -6.72 -9.25
C GLY A 181 9.31 -7.97 -8.49
N PHE A 182 10.08 -9.05 -8.59
CA PHE A 182 9.82 -10.24 -7.79
C PHE A 182 10.21 -10.01 -6.32
N VAL A 183 9.29 -10.30 -5.41
CA VAL A 183 9.51 -10.21 -3.96
C VAL A 183 9.04 -11.51 -3.33
N ALA A 184 9.86 -12.09 -2.47
CA ALA A 184 9.55 -13.32 -1.74
C ALA A 184 8.50 -13.02 -0.65
N THR A 185 7.23 -13.25 -0.95
CA THR A 185 6.08 -12.96 -0.09
C THR A 185 5.06 -14.07 -0.16
N LYS A 186 4.13 -14.11 0.78
CA LYS A 186 2.97 -15.03 0.75
C LYS A 186 2.20 -14.98 -0.58
N MET A 187 2.16 -13.83 -1.24
CA MET A 187 1.51 -13.67 -2.55
C MET A 187 2.21 -14.47 -3.66
N THR A 188 3.49 -14.75 -3.50
CA THR A 188 4.35 -15.40 -4.49
C THR A 188 4.81 -16.80 -4.09
N ASP A 189 4.38 -17.33 -2.94
CA ASP A 189 4.82 -18.64 -2.41
C ASP A 189 4.54 -19.82 -3.37
N ASN A 190 3.47 -19.71 -4.17
CA ASN A 190 3.10 -20.73 -5.16
C ASN A 190 3.74 -20.51 -6.54
N ILE A 191 4.70 -19.58 -6.67
CA ILE A 191 5.33 -19.22 -7.92
C ILE A 191 6.82 -19.50 -7.83
N GLN A 192 7.36 -20.19 -8.80
CA GLN A 192 8.80 -20.37 -8.92
C GLN A 192 9.47 -19.05 -9.31
N LEU A 193 10.03 -18.36 -8.33
CA LEU A 193 10.71 -17.08 -8.53
C LEU A 193 12.19 -17.27 -8.94
N PRO A 194 12.70 -16.41 -9.84
CA PRO A 194 14.13 -16.45 -10.22
C PRO A 194 14.99 -15.91 -9.07
N LYS A 195 15.71 -16.79 -8.36
CA LYS A 195 16.47 -16.49 -7.13
C LYS A 195 17.37 -15.25 -7.22
N LYS A 196 18.02 -15.03 -8.38
CA LYS A 196 19.00 -13.93 -8.55
C LYS A 196 18.40 -12.52 -8.55
N ILE A 197 17.10 -12.39 -8.86
CA ILE A 197 16.41 -11.09 -8.99
C ILE A 197 15.18 -10.98 -8.08
N THR A 198 15.07 -11.88 -7.11
CA THR A 198 13.99 -11.85 -6.12
C THR A 198 14.44 -11.11 -4.87
N ALA A 199 13.80 -9.98 -4.59
CA ALA A 199 14.03 -9.20 -3.40
C ALA A 199 13.36 -9.82 -2.17
N GLN A 200 13.83 -9.46 -0.98
CA GLN A 200 13.13 -9.73 0.28
C GLN A 200 12.21 -8.55 0.62
N PRO A 201 11.12 -8.77 1.36
CA PRO A 201 10.21 -7.70 1.82
C PRO A 201 10.95 -6.54 2.49
N ASP A 202 12.01 -6.83 3.26
CA ASP A 202 12.80 -5.83 3.97
C ASP A 202 13.55 -4.86 3.04
N HIS A 203 13.98 -5.31 1.88
CA HIS A 203 14.60 -4.43 0.89
C HIS A 203 13.56 -3.42 0.37
N VAL A 204 12.34 -3.88 0.08
CA VAL A 204 11.26 -3.02 -0.41
C VAL A 204 10.79 -2.06 0.69
N GLY A 205 10.57 -2.56 1.91
CA GLY A 205 10.18 -1.73 3.06
C GLY A 205 11.19 -0.62 3.36
N LYS A 206 12.49 -0.95 3.34
CA LYS A 206 13.58 0.03 3.49
C LYS A 206 13.60 1.06 2.36
N ALA A 207 13.37 0.61 1.12
CA ALA A 207 13.32 1.50 -0.05
C ALA A 207 12.14 2.48 0.05
N ILE A 208 10.96 2.01 0.47
CA ILE A 208 9.79 2.85 0.73
C ILE A 208 10.09 3.90 1.81
N PHE A 209 10.61 3.49 2.96
CA PHE A 209 11.00 4.39 4.04
C PHE A 209 11.96 5.49 3.55
N ASN A 210 13.01 5.09 2.84
CA ASN A 210 13.99 6.02 2.28
C ASN A 210 13.38 6.98 1.25
N ALA A 211 12.47 6.49 0.39
CA ALA A 211 11.77 7.31 -0.60
C ALA A 211 10.93 8.41 0.05
N VAL A 212 10.22 8.08 1.13
CA VAL A 212 9.45 9.07 1.90
C VAL A 212 10.39 10.12 2.52
N LYS A 213 11.46 9.70 3.16
CA LYS A 213 12.45 10.62 3.79
C LYS A 213 13.16 11.51 2.79
N LYS A 214 13.47 11.00 1.60
CA LYS A 214 14.20 11.72 0.53
C LYS A 214 13.28 12.41 -0.48
N LYS A 215 11.97 12.29 -0.33
CA LYS A 215 10.96 12.78 -1.29
C LYS A 215 11.19 12.24 -2.72
N THR A 216 11.54 10.96 -2.82
CA THR A 216 11.70 10.27 -4.11
C THR A 216 10.35 9.89 -4.68
N ASN A 217 10.07 10.24 -5.93
CA ASN A 217 8.75 10.05 -6.54
C ASN A 217 8.48 8.61 -7.00
N ILE A 218 9.51 7.90 -7.47
CA ILE A 218 9.38 6.55 -8.04
C ILE A 218 10.49 5.66 -7.48
N VAL A 219 10.12 4.44 -7.09
CA VAL A 219 11.01 3.41 -6.55
C VAL A 219 10.80 2.11 -7.30
N TYR A 220 11.88 1.51 -7.78
CA TYR A 220 11.91 0.20 -8.40
C TYR A 220 12.47 -0.87 -7.46
#